data_7ffa15fd513478564224c2e71b805f65
#
_entry.id   7ffa15fd513478564224c2e71b805f65
#
_cell.length_a   1.000
_cell.length_b   1.000
_cell.length_c   1.000
_cell.angle_alpha   90.00
_cell.angle_beta   90.00
_cell.angle_gamma   90.00
#
_symmetry.space_group_name_H-M   'P 1'
#
loop_
_entity.id
_entity.type
_entity.pdbx_description
1 polymer ?
#
loop_
_entity_poly.entity_id
_entity_poly.type
_entity_poly.pdbx_seq_one_letter_code
_entity_poly.pdbx_strand_id
1 'polypeptide(L)'
;MNVNVSNTAPIQYKRYVRNDFSKIHQMTAYLAMFPPNLPYFFIKHYSKINDIVFDPFSGRGTTAFEACRMGRIGIGNDLNPLAFCLTKSKVNMPKEKNIYKRLQTLKQNYQKISIENISEDITMLYDETLTLPQLFYLKHSLNKANKIDNFILAALTGIMHGKHRKNGTSMYCSIDMPNTFSMSPNYIKNFIKMHSLTKIKQDVFELLEQRIEWLFRERNKPFENLVNYRKGECFCLDAIKCSKKIMKKYGKNSVQLIVTSPPYLKNIHYGKYNWIRLWLLNEEVKNVDKTVSIYHKTQSIKGLKDNLPFESYASYMQNLFNSWYNILKPKSYAFVVIGDIGTQNLAKDTWQFIQENGGCKLNLINILEDLI
;
A
#
# COMPACT_ATOMS: atom_id res chain seq x y z
N MET A 1 -10.59 -27.94 -20.87
CA MET A 1 -11.84 -27.44 -20.23
C MET A 1 -12.12 -26.05 -20.74
N ASN A 2 -13.29 -25.80 -21.33
CA ASN A 2 -13.66 -24.44 -21.72
C ASN A 2 -13.82 -23.59 -20.47
N VAL A 3 -12.96 -22.60 -20.29
CA VAL A 3 -13.12 -21.60 -19.22
C VAL A 3 -14.31 -20.73 -19.58
N ASN A 4 -15.39 -20.81 -18.81
CA ASN A 4 -16.50 -19.88 -19.00
C ASN A 4 -16.03 -18.48 -18.58
N VAL A 5 -15.76 -17.63 -19.57
CA VAL A 5 -15.56 -16.21 -19.35
C VAL A 5 -16.95 -15.57 -19.31
N SER A 6 -17.45 -15.25 -18.13
CA SER A 6 -18.67 -14.45 -18.05
C SER A 6 -18.29 -12.97 -18.19
N ASN A 7 -18.85 -12.29 -19.17
CA ASN A 7 -18.58 -10.89 -19.48
C ASN A 7 -19.08 -9.88 -18.42
N THR A 8 -19.42 -10.32 -17.22
CA THR A 8 -19.85 -9.42 -16.14
C THR A 8 -19.25 -9.89 -14.83
N ALA A 9 -18.21 -9.19 -14.37
CA ALA A 9 -17.92 -9.20 -12.93
C ALA A 9 -19.21 -8.87 -12.18
N PRO A 10 -19.44 -9.46 -11.00
CA PRO A 10 -20.58 -9.04 -10.22
C PRO A 10 -20.44 -7.54 -9.94
N ILE A 11 -21.10 -6.71 -10.78
CA ILE A 11 -21.22 -5.24 -10.64
C ILE A 11 -21.69 -4.87 -9.21
N GLN A 12 -22.06 -5.88 -8.44
CA GLN A 12 -22.57 -5.76 -7.08
C GLN A 12 -21.65 -5.05 -6.11
N TYR A 13 -20.31 -5.11 -6.26
CA TYR A 13 -19.41 -4.35 -5.42
C TYR A 13 -19.49 -2.83 -5.68
N LYS A 14 -19.89 -2.42 -6.88
CA LYS A 14 -20.07 -1.02 -7.27
C LYS A 14 -21.25 -0.34 -6.55
N ARG A 15 -22.15 -1.10 -5.92
CA ARG A 15 -23.20 -0.55 -5.05
C ARG A 15 -22.64 0.21 -3.84
N TYR A 16 -21.43 -0.12 -3.41
CA TYR A 16 -20.80 0.51 -2.27
C TYR A 16 -19.98 1.71 -2.73
N VAL A 17 -20.38 2.91 -2.34
CA VAL A 17 -19.73 4.13 -2.75
C VAL A 17 -18.37 4.26 -2.06
N ARG A 18 -17.30 4.52 -2.83
CA ARG A 18 -15.94 4.63 -2.32
C ARG A 18 -15.80 5.62 -1.16
N ASN A 19 -16.52 6.72 -1.20
CA ASN A 19 -16.48 7.78 -0.19
C ASN A 19 -17.21 7.44 1.12
N ASP A 20 -17.93 6.32 1.18
CA ASP A 20 -18.60 5.85 2.39
C ASP A 20 -17.69 5.05 3.32
N PHE A 21 -16.46 4.77 2.88
CA PHE A 21 -15.48 4.03 3.66
C PHE A 21 -14.60 4.94 4.52
N SER A 22 -13.98 4.34 5.55
CA SER A 22 -13.12 5.03 6.50
C SER A 22 -12.03 5.88 5.84
N LYS A 23 -11.79 7.07 6.35
CA LYS A 23 -10.71 7.96 5.92
C LYS A 23 -9.32 7.36 6.14
N ILE A 24 -9.18 6.38 7.01
CA ILE A 24 -7.95 5.62 7.22
C ILE A 24 -7.43 5.01 5.90
N HIS A 25 -8.30 4.65 4.95
CA HIS A 25 -7.87 4.24 3.61
C HIS A 25 -7.08 5.31 2.87
N GLN A 26 -7.33 6.58 3.17
CA GLN A 26 -6.72 7.72 2.50
C GLN A 26 -5.48 8.25 3.23
N MET A 27 -4.89 7.45 4.16
CA MET A 27 -3.74 7.85 4.97
C MET A 27 -2.58 8.38 4.13
N THR A 28 -2.31 7.77 2.98
CA THR A 28 -1.29 8.18 2.02
C THR A 28 -1.74 7.80 0.61
N ALA A 29 -1.41 8.62 -0.37
CA ALA A 29 -1.56 8.24 -1.78
C ALA A 29 -0.56 7.12 -2.12
N TYR A 30 -1.02 6.11 -2.85
CA TYR A 30 -0.21 4.96 -3.26
C TYR A 30 -0.59 4.55 -4.68
N LEU A 31 0.39 4.06 -5.46
CA LEU A 31 0.17 3.63 -6.84
C LEU A 31 -0.58 2.29 -6.91
N ALA A 32 -1.32 2.09 -7.99
CA ALA A 32 -2.01 0.83 -8.30
C ALA A 32 -2.88 0.30 -7.15
N MET A 33 -3.79 1.14 -6.66
CA MET A 33 -4.72 0.78 -5.58
C MET A 33 -6.08 0.39 -6.15
N PHE A 34 -6.65 -0.67 -5.64
CA PHE A 34 -8.09 -0.85 -5.83
C PHE A 34 -8.94 -0.18 -4.72
N PRO A 35 -10.19 0.20 -5.02
CA PRO A 35 -11.05 0.88 -4.07
C PRO A 35 -11.52 -0.08 -2.95
N PRO A 36 -11.83 0.44 -1.74
CA PRO A 36 -12.19 -0.38 -0.59
C PRO A 36 -13.50 -1.18 -0.74
N ASN A 37 -14.41 -0.76 -1.59
CA ASN A 37 -15.66 -1.45 -1.87
C ASN A 37 -15.43 -2.85 -2.48
N LEU A 38 -14.39 -3.05 -3.27
CA LEU A 38 -14.07 -4.33 -3.87
C LEU A 38 -13.69 -5.38 -2.81
N PRO A 39 -12.66 -5.21 -1.96
CA PRO A 39 -12.38 -6.18 -0.92
C PRO A 39 -13.50 -6.28 0.11
N TYR A 40 -14.20 -5.18 0.45
CA TYR A 40 -15.37 -5.23 1.32
C TYR A 40 -16.40 -6.24 0.83
N PHE A 41 -16.75 -6.21 -0.47
CA PHE A 41 -17.70 -7.12 -1.07
C PHE A 41 -17.29 -8.59 -0.87
N PHE A 42 -16.05 -8.93 -1.23
CA PHE A 42 -15.57 -10.32 -1.11
C PHE A 42 -15.46 -10.76 0.36
N ILE A 43 -14.97 -9.93 1.25
CA ILE A 43 -14.86 -10.22 2.67
C ILE A 43 -16.26 -10.50 3.28
N LYS A 44 -17.25 -9.67 2.92
CA LYS A 44 -18.63 -9.82 3.40
C LYS A 44 -19.26 -11.15 3.00
N HIS A 45 -19.06 -11.59 1.75
CA HIS A 45 -19.75 -12.74 1.19
C HIS A 45 -18.98 -14.06 1.37
N TYR A 46 -17.66 -14.03 1.51
CA TYR A 46 -16.81 -15.24 1.51
C TYR A 46 -16.05 -15.47 2.82
N SER A 47 -16.32 -14.70 3.86
CA SER A 47 -15.72 -14.88 5.18
C SER A 47 -16.67 -14.54 6.31
N LYS A 48 -16.37 -15.03 7.53
CA LYS A 48 -17.09 -14.76 8.77
C LYS A 48 -16.20 -14.02 9.76
N ILE A 49 -16.79 -13.45 10.82
CA ILE A 49 -16.03 -12.89 11.95
C ILE A 49 -15.04 -13.95 12.45
N ASN A 50 -13.83 -13.49 12.79
CA ASN A 50 -12.68 -14.31 13.21
C ASN A 50 -11.97 -15.10 12.12
N ASP A 51 -12.46 -15.16 10.91
CA ASP A 51 -11.71 -15.75 9.81
C ASP A 51 -10.44 -14.95 9.46
N ILE A 52 -9.44 -15.64 8.94
CA ILE A 52 -8.23 -15.01 8.39
C ILE A 52 -8.51 -14.62 6.93
N VAL A 53 -8.27 -13.35 6.63
CA VAL A 53 -8.27 -12.80 5.28
C VAL A 53 -6.86 -12.32 4.97
N PHE A 54 -6.28 -12.78 3.86
CA PHE A 54 -4.89 -12.53 3.50
C PHE A 54 -4.76 -11.75 2.19
N ASP A 55 -3.86 -10.76 2.18
CA ASP A 55 -3.46 -10.01 1.00
C ASP A 55 -1.93 -10.06 0.87
N PRO A 56 -1.38 -10.92 0.00
CA PRO A 56 0.06 -11.07 -0.21
C PRO A 56 0.76 -9.88 -0.88
N PHE A 57 0.01 -8.94 -1.46
CA PHE A 57 0.50 -7.72 -2.11
C PHE A 57 -0.29 -6.52 -1.64
N SER A 58 -0.23 -6.26 -0.34
CA SER A 58 -1.18 -5.39 0.35
C SER A 58 -1.10 -3.90 -0.04
N GLY A 59 -0.01 -3.45 -0.67
CA GLY A 59 0.16 -2.06 -1.02
C GLY A 59 -0.12 -1.14 0.18
N ARG A 60 -1.09 -0.25 0.05
CA ARG A 60 -1.50 0.60 1.17
C ARG A 60 -2.38 -0.12 2.23
N GLY A 61 -2.62 -1.42 2.12
CA GLY A 61 -3.33 -2.23 3.12
C GLY A 61 -4.84 -2.18 3.03
N THR A 62 -5.43 -2.02 1.86
CA THR A 62 -6.88 -1.87 1.69
C THR A 62 -7.64 -3.12 2.13
N THR A 63 -7.29 -4.29 1.61
CA THR A 63 -7.93 -5.58 1.97
C THR A 63 -7.74 -5.92 3.44
N ALA A 64 -6.49 -5.86 3.91
CA ALA A 64 -6.18 -6.26 5.28
C ALA A 64 -6.88 -5.36 6.31
N PHE A 65 -6.97 -4.05 6.04
CA PHE A 65 -7.70 -3.12 6.91
C PHE A 65 -9.21 -3.34 6.88
N GLU A 66 -9.82 -3.55 5.70
CA GLU A 66 -11.25 -3.87 5.63
C GLU A 66 -11.58 -5.16 6.38
N ALA A 67 -10.74 -6.18 6.27
CA ALA A 67 -10.90 -7.40 7.06
C ALA A 67 -10.87 -7.10 8.57
N CYS A 68 -9.89 -6.34 9.05
CA CYS A 68 -9.81 -5.92 10.46
C CYS A 68 -11.06 -5.15 10.90
N ARG A 69 -11.49 -4.17 10.11
CA ARG A 69 -12.67 -3.33 10.39
C ARG A 69 -13.95 -4.16 10.50
N MET A 70 -14.07 -5.23 9.71
CA MET A 70 -15.22 -6.13 9.70
C MET A 70 -15.10 -7.29 10.71
N GLY A 71 -14.16 -7.27 11.65
CA GLY A 71 -14.00 -8.28 12.70
C GLY A 71 -13.27 -9.55 12.27
N ARG A 72 -12.60 -9.55 11.12
CA ARG A 72 -11.73 -10.63 10.65
C ARG A 72 -10.28 -10.35 11.08
N ILE A 73 -9.44 -11.36 10.98
CA ILE A 73 -8.00 -11.21 11.16
C ILE A 73 -7.42 -10.86 9.77
N GLY A 74 -7.19 -9.58 9.54
CA GLY A 74 -6.58 -9.10 8.30
C GLY A 74 -5.06 -9.30 8.31
N ILE A 75 -4.55 -10.07 7.37
CA ILE A 75 -3.10 -10.25 7.18
C ILE A 75 -2.69 -9.57 5.87
N GLY A 76 -1.77 -8.62 5.95
CA GLY A 76 -1.14 -8.01 4.79
C GLY A 76 0.32 -8.40 4.66
N ASN A 77 0.83 -8.39 3.43
CA ASN A 77 2.25 -8.55 3.14
C ASN A 77 2.65 -7.68 1.97
N ASP A 78 3.81 -7.06 2.03
CA ASP A 78 4.39 -6.35 0.90
C ASP A 78 5.91 -6.23 1.06
N LEU A 79 6.65 -6.33 -0.04
CA LEU A 79 8.11 -6.13 -0.04
C LEU A 79 8.50 -4.65 0.04
N ASN A 80 7.61 -3.75 -0.36
CA ASN A 80 7.86 -2.32 -0.28
C ASN A 80 7.76 -1.83 1.18
N PRO A 81 8.81 -1.26 1.77
CA PRO A 81 8.80 -0.79 3.15
C PRO A 81 7.76 0.30 3.43
N LEU A 82 7.42 1.14 2.44
CA LEU A 82 6.32 2.09 2.57
C LEU A 82 4.97 1.37 2.67
N ALA A 83 4.72 0.40 1.80
CA ALA A 83 3.49 -0.42 1.84
C ALA A 83 3.38 -1.17 3.17
N PHE A 84 4.47 -1.76 3.63
CA PHE A 84 4.54 -2.40 4.95
C PHE A 84 4.20 -1.44 6.09
N CYS A 85 4.80 -0.23 6.10
CA CYS A 85 4.50 0.81 7.10
C CYS A 85 3.02 1.17 7.11
N LEU A 86 2.42 1.42 5.93
CA LEU A 86 1.02 1.77 5.77
C LEU A 86 0.07 0.66 6.20
N THR A 87 0.34 -0.57 5.78
CA THR A 87 -0.47 -1.73 6.14
C THR A 87 -0.39 -2.03 7.62
N LYS A 88 0.83 -2.06 8.19
CA LYS A 88 1.06 -2.29 9.62
C LYS A 88 0.33 -1.28 10.50
N SER A 89 0.31 0.00 10.11
CA SER A 89 -0.39 1.05 10.85
C SER A 89 -1.90 0.83 10.92
N LYS A 90 -2.49 0.25 9.90
CA LYS A 90 -3.93 0.02 9.77
C LYS A 90 -4.39 -1.29 10.42
N VAL A 91 -3.64 -2.38 10.25
CA VAL A 91 -4.01 -3.68 10.83
C VAL A 91 -3.62 -3.82 12.31
N ASN A 92 -2.74 -2.95 12.81
CA ASN A 92 -2.36 -2.88 14.22
C ASN A 92 -2.52 -1.44 14.75
N MET A 93 -3.69 -0.88 14.49
CA MET A 93 -3.99 0.53 14.77
C MET A 93 -3.93 0.82 16.27
N PRO A 94 -3.20 1.86 16.70
CA PRO A 94 -3.19 2.32 18.09
C PRO A 94 -4.48 3.06 18.43
N LYS A 95 -4.79 3.18 19.73
CA LYS A 95 -5.87 4.05 20.20
C LYS A 95 -5.50 5.51 19.92
N GLU A 96 -6.45 6.29 19.42
CA GLU A 96 -6.27 7.69 19.01
C GLU A 96 -5.63 8.54 20.15
N LYS A 97 -6.14 8.43 21.37
CA LYS A 97 -5.58 9.12 22.54
C LYS A 97 -4.08 8.90 22.76
N ASN A 98 -3.58 7.69 22.44
CA ASN A 98 -2.17 7.36 22.60
C ASN A 98 -1.31 7.99 21.50
N ILE A 99 -1.89 8.19 20.31
CA ILE A 99 -1.23 8.89 19.21
C ILE A 99 -1.03 10.36 19.58
N TYR A 100 -2.09 11.03 20.06
CA TYR A 100 -1.99 12.42 20.50
C TYR A 100 -1.02 12.61 21.68
N LYS A 101 -1.07 11.71 22.69
CA LYS A 101 -0.10 11.76 23.80
C LYS A 101 1.34 11.67 23.30
N ARG A 102 1.62 10.75 22.37
CA ARG A 102 2.95 10.59 21.78
C ARG A 102 3.38 11.83 21.00
N LEU A 103 2.47 12.37 20.17
CA LEU A 103 2.73 13.56 19.38
C LEU A 103 3.05 14.79 20.25
N GLN A 104 2.30 14.99 21.34
CA GLN A 104 2.58 16.03 22.32
C GLN A 104 3.96 15.85 22.94
N THR A 105 4.33 14.63 23.35
CA THR A 105 5.68 14.34 23.87
C THR A 105 6.77 14.68 22.85
N LEU A 106 6.56 14.32 21.58
CA LEU A 106 7.51 14.65 20.52
C LEU A 106 7.61 16.17 20.31
N LYS A 107 6.49 16.90 20.34
CA LYS A 107 6.46 18.36 20.21
C LYS A 107 7.16 19.05 21.37
N GLN A 108 6.93 18.61 22.61
CA GLN A 108 7.58 19.15 23.83
C GLN A 108 9.09 18.91 23.85
N ASN A 109 9.52 17.76 23.36
CA ASN A 109 10.95 17.38 23.32
C ASN A 109 11.65 17.88 22.04
N TYR A 110 10.93 18.55 21.16
CA TYR A 110 11.54 19.08 19.94
C TYR A 110 12.57 20.16 20.27
N GLN A 111 13.80 19.90 19.89
CA GLN A 111 14.87 20.88 19.84
C GLN A 111 15.30 21.04 18.40
N LYS A 112 15.53 22.27 17.97
CA LYS A 112 16.00 22.54 16.61
C LYS A 112 17.37 21.88 16.42
N ILE A 113 17.41 20.86 15.61
CA ILE A 113 18.63 20.11 15.31
C ILE A 113 19.34 20.77 14.13
N SER A 114 20.67 20.81 14.16
CA SER A 114 21.46 21.15 12.98
C SER A 114 21.18 20.16 11.87
N ILE A 115 20.87 20.67 10.69
CA ILE A 115 20.56 19.86 9.52
C ILE A 115 21.85 19.63 8.75
N GLU A 116 22.49 18.50 8.97
CA GLU A 116 23.71 18.14 8.27
C GLU A 116 23.47 16.95 7.33
N ASN A 117 24.17 16.94 6.21
CA ASN A 117 24.17 15.81 5.25
C ASN A 117 22.81 15.45 4.63
N ILE A 118 21.92 16.44 4.43
CA ILE A 118 20.69 16.23 3.65
C ILE A 118 20.96 16.59 2.19
N SER A 119 20.54 15.70 1.28
CA SER A 119 20.68 15.93 -0.16
C SER A 119 19.93 17.18 -0.64
N GLU A 120 20.45 17.87 -1.65
CA GLU A 120 19.81 19.01 -2.32
C GLU A 120 18.40 18.65 -2.80
N ASP A 121 18.18 17.39 -3.21
CA ASP A 121 16.87 16.90 -3.65
C ASP A 121 15.78 17.04 -2.56
N ILE A 122 16.15 16.90 -1.29
CA ILE A 122 15.22 17.09 -0.17
C ILE A 122 15.14 18.56 0.24
N THR A 123 16.29 19.24 0.33
CA THR A 123 16.30 20.63 0.78
C THR A 123 15.56 21.56 -0.17
N MET A 124 15.53 21.26 -1.48
CA MET A 124 14.76 22.07 -2.44
C MET A 124 13.24 22.06 -2.20
N LEU A 125 12.72 21.10 -1.43
CA LEU A 125 11.27 20.90 -1.22
C LEU A 125 10.71 21.63 -0.01
N TYR A 126 11.52 21.85 1.03
CA TYR A 126 11.03 22.25 2.36
C TYR A 126 11.70 23.51 2.87
N ASP A 127 10.96 24.30 3.65
CA ASP A 127 11.53 25.42 4.40
C ASP A 127 12.59 24.94 5.40
N GLU A 128 13.76 25.56 5.38
CA GLU A 128 14.92 25.16 6.19
C GLU A 128 14.91 25.76 7.59
N THR A 129 14.01 26.74 7.83
CA THR A 129 13.95 27.44 9.13
C THR A 129 13.09 26.70 10.15
N LEU A 130 12.04 26.00 9.71
CA LEU A 130 11.09 25.30 10.57
C LEU A 130 10.73 23.89 10.04
N THR A 131 10.24 23.80 8.80
CA THR A 131 9.62 22.57 8.27
C THR A 131 10.61 21.41 8.18
N LEU A 132 11.76 21.64 7.54
CA LEU A 132 12.77 20.60 7.37
C LEU A 132 13.41 20.14 8.69
N PRO A 133 13.77 21.06 9.64
CA PRO A 133 14.22 20.65 10.97
C PRO A 133 13.22 19.76 11.73
N GLN A 134 11.93 20.08 11.68
CA GLN A 134 10.90 19.26 12.30
C GLN A 134 10.73 17.89 11.64
N LEU A 135 10.77 17.83 10.29
CA LEU A 135 10.76 16.56 9.56
C LEU A 135 11.98 15.71 9.90
N PHE A 136 13.15 16.32 9.98
CA PHE A 136 14.40 15.64 10.31
C PHE A 136 14.37 15.11 11.77
N TYR A 137 13.88 15.89 12.71
CA TYR A 137 13.67 15.45 14.08
C TYR A 137 12.72 14.25 14.16
N LEU A 138 11.53 14.33 13.53
CA LEU A 138 10.55 13.25 13.53
C LEU A 138 11.09 11.97 12.87
N LYS A 139 11.84 12.12 11.77
CA LYS A 139 12.52 11.00 11.09
C LYS A 139 13.43 10.21 12.03
N HIS A 140 14.14 10.86 12.97
CA HIS A 140 15.09 10.22 13.88
C HIS A 140 14.45 9.81 15.22
N SER A 141 13.36 10.47 15.64
CA SER A 141 12.69 10.22 16.92
C SER A 141 11.63 9.12 16.85
N LEU A 142 11.16 8.76 15.65
CA LEU A 142 10.09 7.77 15.47
C LEU A 142 10.67 6.39 15.17
N ASN A 143 10.22 5.38 15.94
CA ASN A 143 10.65 4.00 15.79
C ASN A 143 9.61 3.17 15.01
N LYS A 144 9.95 2.70 13.82
CA LYS A 144 9.08 1.85 12.97
C LYS A 144 8.60 0.55 13.66
N ALA A 145 9.35 0.06 14.66
CA ALA A 145 8.95 -1.13 15.41
C ALA A 145 7.80 -0.85 16.38
N ASN A 146 7.75 0.36 16.96
CA ASN A 146 6.66 0.78 17.84
C ASN A 146 5.38 1.06 17.02
N LYS A 147 4.24 0.53 17.46
CA LYS A 147 2.97 0.66 16.72
C LYS A 147 2.44 2.11 16.64
N ILE A 148 2.70 2.92 17.69
CA ILE A 148 2.23 4.32 17.73
C ILE A 148 3.11 5.15 16.80
N ASP A 149 4.42 5.01 16.92
CA ASP A 149 5.38 5.72 16.08
C ASP A 149 5.22 5.32 14.60
N ASN A 150 4.97 4.03 14.30
CA ASN A 150 4.68 3.59 12.93
C ASN A 150 3.40 4.21 12.37
N PHE A 151 2.36 4.40 13.19
CA PHE A 151 1.14 5.09 12.75
C PHE A 151 1.41 6.56 12.45
N ILE A 152 2.18 7.24 13.31
CA ILE A 152 2.58 8.64 13.11
C ILE A 152 3.43 8.78 11.84
N LEU A 153 4.40 7.87 11.61
CA LEU A 153 5.18 7.83 10.36
C LEU A 153 4.30 7.64 9.13
N ALA A 154 3.36 6.70 9.19
CA ALA A 154 2.43 6.46 8.08
C ALA A 154 1.55 7.68 7.79
N ALA A 155 1.03 8.37 8.81
CA ALA A 155 0.28 9.62 8.65
C ALA A 155 1.16 10.74 8.06
N LEU A 156 2.40 10.86 8.56
CA LEU A 156 3.38 11.84 8.08
C LEU A 156 3.71 11.64 6.59
N THR A 157 3.85 10.38 6.12
CA THR A 157 4.05 10.13 4.67
C THR A 157 2.92 10.70 3.81
N GLY A 158 1.72 10.86 4.37
CA GLY A 158 0.55 11.40 3.68
C GLY A 158 0.53 12.91 3.51
N ILE A 159 1.36 13.64 4.26
CA ILE A 159 1.46 15.10 4.21
C ILE A 159 2.82 15.58 3.70
N MET A 160 3.73 14.69 3.32
CA MET A 160 5.07 15.06 2.86
C MET A 160 5.02 16.00 1.65
N HIS A 161 4.18 15.72 0.66
CA HIS A 161 4.07 16.52 -0.56
C HIS A 161 2.72 16.35 -1.24
N GLY A 162 2.28 17.38 -1.94
CA GLY A 162 1.05 17.39 -2.72
C GLY A 162 0.69 18.77 -3.22
N LYS A 163 -0.44 18.89 -3.90
CA LYS A 163 -0.92 20.11 -4.51
C LYS A 163 -1.53 21.04 -3.45
N HIS A 164 -1.15 22.30 -3.48
CA HIS A 164 -1.74 23.34 -2.65
C HIS A 164 -3.16 23.69 -3.10
N ARG A 165 -3.93 24.30 -2.22
CA ARG A 165 -5.25 24.82 -2.54
C ARG A 165 -5.12 26.11 -3.36
N LYS A 166 -6.17 26.45 -4.10
CA LYS A 166 -6.22 27.68 -4.94
C LYS A 166 -5.99 28.97 -4.14
N ASN A 167 -6.29 28.98 -2.86
CA ASN A 167 -6.08 30.13 -1.97
C ASN A 167 -4.65 30.19 -1.36
N GLY A 168 -3.72 29.36 -1.83
CA GLY A 168 -2.35 29.29 -1.36
C GLY A 168 -2.13 28.50 -0.07
N THR A 169 -3.19 28.07 0.64
CA THR A 169 -3.03 27.25 1.83
C THR A 169 -2.68 25.81 1.45
N SER A 170 -1.92 25.13 2.30
CA SER A 170 -1.50 23.74 2.06
C SER A 170 -1.78 22.86 3.27
N MET A 171 -2.13 21.61 2.98
CA MET A 171 -2.12 20.50 3.95
C MET A 171 -0.83 19.66 3.85
N TYR A 172 0.15 20.14 3.11
CA TYR A 172 1.40 19.45 2.83
C TYR A 172 2.60 20.28 3.29
N CYS A 173 3.68 19.57 3.62
CA CYS A 173 4.90 20.18 4.12
C CYS A 173 5.76 20.82 3.02
N SER A 174 5.62 20.36 1.76
CA SER A 174 6.48 20.78 0.64
C SER A 174 5.98 22.02 -0.09
N ILE A 175 6.80 22.51 -1.00
CA ILE A 175 6.37 23.37 -2.10
C ILE A 175 5.13 22.82 -2.81
N ASP A 176 4.45 23.65 -3.62
CA ASP A 176 3.29 23.19 -4.41
C ASP A 176 3.71 22.17 -5.46
N MET A 177 3.28 20.93 -5.27
CA MET A 177 3.60 19.80 -6.14
C MET A 177 2.38 19.40 -6.96
N PRO A 178 2.50 19.22 -8.30
CA PRO A 178 1.36 18.92 -9.16
C PRO A 178 0.67 17.59 -8.83
N ASN A 179 1.40 16.66 -8.21
CA ASN A 179 0.96 15.32 -7.90
C ASN A 179 1.31 14.90 -6.48
N THR A 180 0.53 13.95 -5.96
CA THR A 180 0.84 13.23 -4.71
C THR A 180 1.81 12.05 -4.91
N PHE A 181 2.31 11.84 -6.12
CA PHE A 181 3.42 10.94 -6.42
C PHE A 181 4.70 11.74 -6.60
N SER A 182 5.81 11.20 -6.12
CA SER A 182 7.09 11.86 -6.31
C SER A 182 7.51 11.77 -7.78
N MET A 183 7.63 12.91 -8.41
CA MET A 183 8.31 13.02 -9.70
C MET A 183 9.82 12.84 -9.49
N SER A 184 10.60 12.60 -10.55
CA SER A 184 12.07 12.53 -10.40
C SER A 184 12.64 13.86 -9.85
N PRO A 185 13.73 13.82 -9.07
CA PRO A 185 14.36 15.05 -8.56
C PRO A 185 14.65 16.08 -9.66
N ASN A 186 15.19 15.64 -10.80
CA ASN A 186 15.46 16.55 -11.93
C ASN A 186 14.19 17.20 -12.52
N TYR A 187 13.10 16.43 -12.61
CA TYR A 187 11.82 16.99 -13.03
C TYR A 187 11.35 18.07 -12.06
N ILE A 188 11.40 17.79 -10.75
CA ILE A 188 11.00 18.74 -9.72
C ILE A 188 11.87 20.01 -9.76
N LYS A 189 13.17 19.87 -9.90
CA LYS A 189 14.10 21.01 -10.04
C LYS A 189 13.73 21.92 -11.21
N ASN A 190 13.41 21.32 -12.35
CA ASN A 190 12.95 22.07 -13.53
C ASN A 190 11.56 22.70 -13.30
N PHE A 191 10.65 21.97 -12.65
CA PHE A 191 9.30 22.43 -12.33
C PHE A 191 9.33 23.62 -11.37
N ILE A 192 10.17 23.60 -10.35
CA ILE A 192 10.41 24.73 -9.43
C ILE A 192 10.84 25.97 -10.20
N LYS A 193 11.82 25.83 -11.10
CA LYS A 193 12.32 26.96 -11.92
C LYS A 193 11.25 27.50 -12.85
N MET A 194 10.55 26.62 -13.57
CA MET A 194 9.53 26.99 -14.56
C MET A 194 8.36 27.74 -13.92
N HIS A 195 7.96 27.37 -12.72
CA HIS A 195 6.81 27.95 -12.03
C HIS A 195 7.19 28.91 -10.90
N SER A 196 8.48 29.24 -10.76
CA SER A 196 9.00 30.14 -9.70
C SER A 196 8.48 29.78 -8.31
N LEU A 197 8.44 28.46 -7.99
CA LEU A 197 7.89 27.98 -6.74
C LEU A 197 8.77 28.37 -5.56
N THR A 198 8.12 28.80 -4.48
CA THR A 198 8.78 29.17 -3.22
C THR A 198 8.51 28.12 -2.13
N LYS A 199 9.48 27.94 -1.26
CA LYS A 199 9.32 27.13 -0.07
C LYS A 199 8.34 27.80 0.90
N ILE A 200 7.42 27.01 1.46
CA ILE A 200 6.47 27.51 2.46
C ILE A 200 6.91 27.05 3.85
N LYS A 201 6.80 27.94 4.81
CA LYS A 201 7.06 27.64 6.22
C LYS A 201 5.82 27.01 6.81
N GLN A 202 5.89 25.71 7.15
CA GLN A 202 4.79 24.94 7.74
C GLN A 202 5.24 24.34 9.07
N ASP A 203 4.39 24.40 10.08
CA ASP A 203 4.58 23.61 11.30
C ASP A 203 4.12 22.17 11.07
N VAL A 204 5.08 21.25 11.03
CA VAL A 204 4.84 19.82 10.75
C VAL A 204 4.00 19.18 11.85
N PHE A 205 4.16 19.58 13.11
CA PHE A 205 3.36 19.04 14.20
C PHE A 205 1.89 19.43 14.05
N GLU A 206 1.61 20.69 13.72
CA GLU A 206 0.24 21.16 13.50
C GLU A 206 -0.42 20.47 12.30
N LEU A 207 0.30 20.36 11.16
CA LEU A 207 -0.20 19.63 10.01
C LEU A 207 -0.46 18.16 10.32
N LEU A 208 0.38 17.54 11.12
CA LEU A 208 0.25 16.13 11.51
C LEU A 208 -0.92 15.94 12.50
N GLU A 209 -1.13 16.83 13.45
CA GLU A 209 -2.32 16.86 14.32
C GLU A 209 -3.61 16.95 13.50
N GLN A 210 -3.69 17.92 12.59
CA GLN A 210 -4.84 18.09 11.67
C GLN A 210 -5.05 16.84 10.80
N ARG A 211 -3.96 16.21 10.35
CA ARG A 211 -4.03 14.99 9.55
C ARG A 211 -4.59 13.83 10.34
N ILE A 212 -4.13 13.63 11.57
CA ILE A 212 -4.60 12.57 12.47
C ILE A 212 -6.06 12.79 12.82
N GLU A 213 -6.45 14.00 13.22
CA GLU A 213 -7.86 14.36 13.45
C GLU A 213 -8.72 14.04 12.22
N TRP A 214 -8.27 14.44 11.04
CA TRP A 214 -9.01 14.16 9.81
C TRP A 214 -9.15 12.66 9.53
N LEU A 215 -8.12 11.84 9.82
CA LEU A 215 -8.15 10.39 9.62
C LEU A 215 -9.18 9.70 10.53
N PHE A 216 -9.33 10.18 11.78
CA PHE A 216 -10.25 9.60 12.77
C PHE A 216 -11.64 10.26 12.76
N ARG A 217 -11.83 11.36 12.04
CA ARG A 217 -13.12 12.05 11.98
C ARG A 217 -14.19 11.17 11.36
N GLU A 218 -15.14 10.73 12.18
CA GLU A 218 -16.35 10.02 11.73
C GLU A 218 -17.28 10.98 10.99
N ARG A 219 -17.96 10.48 9.96
CA ARG A 219 -18.93 11.23 9.14
C ARG A 219 -20.32 10.60 9.16
N ASN A 220 -20.55 9.64 10.06
CA ASN A 220 -21.78 8.85 10.12
C ASN A 220 -22.08 8.09 8.79
N LYS A 221 -21.03 7.63 8.13
CA LYS A 221 -21.14 6.86 6.89
C LYS A 221 -21.22 5.36 7.21
N PRO A 222 -21.92 4.58 6.37
CA PRO A 222 -22.22 3.17 6.68
C PRO A 222 -20.99 2.29 6.97
N PHE A 223 -19.81 2.65 6.40
CA PHE A 223 -18.60 1.84 6.48
C PHE A 223 -17.42 2.55 7.16
N GLU A 224 -17.68 3.56 7.97
CA GLU A 224 -16.64 4.27 8.74
C GLU A 224 -16.36 3.63 10.09
N ASN A 225 -17.34 2.92 10.66
CA ASN A 225 -17.31 2.46 12.03
C ASN A 225 -16.22 1.41 12.27
N LEU A 226 -15.46 1.59 13.36
CA LEU A 226 -14.41 0.71 13.84
C LEU A 226 -14.81 -0.15 15.05
N VAL A 227 -16.09 -0.18 15.41
CA VAL A 227 -16.59 -0.93 16.60
C VAL A 227 -16.18 -2.41 16.56
N ASN A 228 -16.20 -3.02 15.40
CA ASN A 228 -15.83 -4.41 15.21
C ASN A 228 -14.34 -4.61 14.88
N TYR A 229 -13.53 -3.55 14.95
CA TYR A 229 -12.14 -3.64 14.55
C TYR A 229 -11.38 -4.70 15.35
N ARG A 230 -10.83 -5.66 14.62
CA ARG A 230 -9.96 -6.71 15.14
C ARG A 230 -8.54 -6.51 14.64
N LYS A 231 -7.59 -6.60 15.54
CA LYS A 231 -6.17 -6.51 15.22
C LYS A 231 -5.75 -7.62 14.26
N GLY A 232 -5.04 -7.24 13.22
CA GLY A 232 -4.42 -8.14 12.25
C GLY A 232 -2.89 -8.11 12.32
N GLU A 233 -2.25 -8.50 11.20
CA GLU A 233 -0.80 -8.56 11.07
C GLU A 233 -0.32 -8.05 9.71
N CYS A 234 0.94 -7.65 9.67
CA CYS A 234 1.61 -7.30 8.43
C CYS A 234 3.02 -7.85 8.41
N PHE A 235 3.43 -8.38 7.25
CA PHE A 235 4.77 -8.89 6.99
C PHE A 235 5.45 -8.08 5.88
N CYS A 236 6.78 -8.06 5.89
CA CYS A 236 7.61 -7.48 4.83
C CYS A 236 8.49 -8.61 4.26
N LEU A 237 7.86 -9.47 3.46
CA LEU A 237 8.47 -10.70 2.95
C LEU A 237 8.12 -10.88 1.48
N ASP A 238 8.86 -11.73 0.80
CA ASP A 238 8.40 -12.32 -0.44
C ASP A 238 7.03 -13.01 -0.24
N ALA A 239 6.12 -12.87 -1.20
CA ALA A 239 4.75 -13.36 -1.06
C ALA A 239 4.68 -14.90 -0.90
N ILE A 240 5.56 -15.64 -1.58
CA ILE A 240 5.67 -17.10 -1.47
C ILE A 240 6.23 -17.49 -0.09
N LYS A 241 7.27 -16.75 0.39
CA LYS A 241 7.86 -16.96 1.73
C LYS A 241 6.85 -16.57 2.83
N CYS A 242 6.01 -15.56 2.58
CA CYS A 242 4.97 -15.15 3.50
C CYS A 242 3.94 -16.27 3.75
N SER A 243 3.56 -17.01 2.71
CA SER A 243 2.68 -18.18 2.84
C SER A 243 3.25 -19.22 3.82
N LYS A 244 4.56 -19.51 3.72
CA LYS A 244 5.24 -20.41 4.67
C LYS A 244 5.22 -19.85 6.11
N LYS A 245 5.37 -18.52 6.28
CA LYS A 245 5.31 -17.85 7.58
C LYS A 245 3.92 -17.95 8.20
N ILE A 246 2.86 -17.76 7.40
CA ILE A 246 1.46 -17.92 7.82
C ILE A 246 1.20 -19.37 8.24
N MET A 247 1.62 -20.34 7.44
CA MET A 247 1.49 -21.76 7.76
C MET A 247 2.16 -22.12 9.09
N LYS A 248 3.37 -21.60 9.34
CA LYS A 248 4.10 -21.83 10.60
C LYS A 248 3.37 -21.24 11.80
N LYS A 249 2.71 -20.08 11.63
CA LYS A 249 2.09 -19.33 12.74
C LYS A 249 0.65 -19.78 13.04
N TYR A 250 -0.14 -20.01 11.99
CA TYR A 250 -1.58 -20.27 12.11
C TYR A 250 -1.96 -21.71 11.73
N GLY A 251 -1.02 -22.50 11.25
CA GLY A 251 -1.25 -23.88 10.79
C GLY A 251 -1.65 -23.96 9.32
N LYS A 252 -1.75 -25.21 8.84
CA LYS A 252 -2.35 -25.51 7.53
C LYS A 252 -3.84 -25.19 7.55
N ASN A 253 -4.41 -24.89 6.37
CA ASN A 253 -5.86 -24.67 6.22
C ASN A 253 -6.40 -23.58 7.16
N SER A 254 -5.67 -22.50 7.38
CA SER A 254 -6.03 -21.43 8.32
C SER A 254 -6.67 -20.23 7.65
N VAL A 255 -6.34 -19.95 6.38
CA VAL A 255 -6.81 -18.79 5.63
C VAL A 255 -8.14 -19.08 4.96
N GLN A 256 -9.15 -18.25 5.25
CA GLN A 256 -10.50 -18.40 4.69
C GLN A 256 -10.62 -17.71 3.33
N LEU A 257 -9.88 -16.61 3.12
CA LEU A 257 -10.05 -15.78 1.94
C LEU A 257 -8.73 -15.09 1.59
N ILE A 258 -8.40 -15.09 0.30
CA ILE A 258 -7.38 -14.22 -0.28
C ILE A 258 -8.07 -13.21 -1.21
N VAL A 259 -7.79 -11.93 -1.04
CA VAL A 259 -8.18 -10.86 -1.98
C VAL A 259 -6.98 -9.98 -2.22
N THR A 260 -6.48 -9.97 -3.45
CA THR A 260 -5.20 -9.32 -3.77
C THR A 260 -5.12 -8.83 -5.20
N SER A 261 -4.23 -7.88 -5.43
CA SER A 261 -3.81 -7.45 -6.77
C SER A 261 -2.29 -7.60 -6.86
N PRO A 262 -1.79 -8.68 -7.46
CA PRO A 262 -0.36 -8.88 -7.64
C PRO A 262 0.22 -7.81 -8.56
N PRO A 263 1.54 -7.58 -8.55
CA PRO A 263 2.17 -6.69 -9.50
C PRO A 263 1.87 -7.16 -10.93
N TYR A 264 1.59 -6.19 -11.82
CA TYR A 264 1.32 -6.48 -13.22
C TYR A 264 2.62 -6.63 -14.01
N LEU A 265 2.52 -7.13 -15.24
CA LEU A 265 3.66 -7.37 -16.12
C LEU A 265 4.48 -6.08 -16.39
N LYS A 266 3.83 -4.91 -16.42
CA LYS A 266 4.50 -3.63 -16.58
C LYS A 266 5.25 -3.22 -15.31
N ASN A 267 6.54 -2.95 -15.44
CA ASN A 267 7.38 -2.58 -14.30
C ASN A 267 7.02 -1.20 -13.75
N ILE A 268 6.54 -1.14 -12.52
CA ILE A 268 6.33 0.13 -11.79
C ILE A 268 7.52 0.33 -10.85
N HIS A 269 8.24 1.43 -11.03
CA HIS A 269 9.35 1.81 -10.15
C HIS A 269 8.84 2.41 -8.84
N TYR A 270 8.38 1.55 -7.92
CA TYR A 270 7.79 1.97 -6.65
C TYR A 270 8.74 2.81 -5.80
N GLY A 271 10.04 2.51 -5.81
CA GLY A 271 11.04 3.31 -5.12
C GLY A 271 11.14 4.71 -5.69
N LYS A 272 11.33 4.83 -7.01
CA LYS A 272 11.44 6.10 -7.72
C LYS A 272 10.23 7.01 -7.50
N TYR A 273 9.00 6.47 -7.53
CA TYR A 273 7.79 7.25 -7.33
C TYR A 273 7.49 7.59 -5.87
N ASN A 274 8.26 7.07 -4.92
CA ASN A 274 8.08 7.31 -3.49
C ASN A 274 9.35 7.81 -2.78
N TRP A 275 10.35 8.30 -3.50
CA TRP A 275 11.66 8.64 -2.96
C TRP A 275 11.59 9.63 -1.77
N ILE A 276 10.68 10.60 -1.79
CA ILE A 276 10.47 11.55 -0.70
C ILE A 276 10.01 10.83 0.57
N ARG A 277 9.06 9.92 0.45
CA ARG A 277 8.54 9.12 1.57
C ARG A 277 9.56 8.09 2.06
N LEU A 278 10.32 7.50 1.15
CA LEU A 278 11.40 6.57 1.49
C LEU A 278 12.52 7.25 2.25
N TRP A 279 12.86 8.50 1.89
CA TRP A 279 13.78 9.31 2.69
C TRP A 279 13.32 9.43 4.15
N LEU A 280 12.05 9.74 4.39
CA LEU A 280 11.49 9.80 5.75
C LEU A 280 11.62 8.46 6.47
N LEU A 281 11.41 7.36 5.76
CA LEU A 281 11.47 6.01 6.35
C LEU A 281 12.91 5.46 6.49
N ASN A 282 13.95 6.21 6.19
CA ASN A 282 15.33 5.74 6.14
C ASN A 282 15.54 4.55 5.18
N GLU A 283 14.90 4.61 4.00
CA GLU A 283 14.98 3.57 2.99
C GLU A 283 15.61 4.12 1.70
N GLU A 284 16.49 3.33 1.10
CA GLU A 284 17.14 3.72 -0.15
C GLU A 284 16.30 3.32 -1.36
N VAL A 285 16.03 4.26 -2.26
CA VAL A 285 15.25 4.07 -3.49
C VAL A 285 15.78 2.91 -4.33
N LYS A 286 17.11 2.85 -4.55
CA LYS A 286 17.74 1.79 -5.35
C LYS A 286 17.52 0.41 -4.75
N ASN A 287 17.59 0.28 -3.43
CA ASN A 287 17.38 -0.98 -2.74
C ASN A 287 15.91 -1.43 -2.84
N VAL A 288 14.97 -0.49 -2.69
CA VAL A 288 13.53 -0.77 -2.84
C VAL A 288 13.22 -1.22 -4.26
N ASP A 289 13.66 -0.48 -5.29
CA ASP A 289 13.40 -0.84 -6.68
C ASP A 289 14.05 -2.18 -7.04
N LYS A 290 15.26 -2.45 -6.57
CA LYS A 290 15.94 -3.74 -6.76
C LYS A 290 15.17 -4.88 -6.10
N THR A 291 14.71 -4.70 -4.86
CA THR A 291 14.02 -5.74 -4.08
C THR A 291 12.63 -6.03 -4.66
N VAL A 292 11.84 -5.00 -4.91
CA VAL A 292 10.49 -5.16 -5.46
C VAL A 292 10.53 -5.70 -6.89
N SER A 293 11.55 -5.33 -7.68
CA SER A 293 11.72 -5.80 -9.05
C SER A 293 12.37 -7.18 -9.17
N ILE A 294 13.03 -7.70 -8.14
CA ILE A 294 13.73 -8.99 -8.19
C ILE A 294 12.80 -10.13 -8.61
N TYR A 295 11.59 -10.15 -8.08
CA TYR A 295 10.61 -11.19 -8.40
C TYR A 295 10.10 -11.11 -9.83
N HIS A 296 10.26 -9.97 -10.45
CA HIS A 296 9.95 -9.73 -11.83
C HIS A 296 11.14 -9.95 -12.77
N LYS A 297 12.36 -9.97 -12.26
CA LYS A 297 13.61 -10.08 -13.04
C LYS A 297 14.31 -11.43 -12.91
N THR A 298 13.88 -12.31 -12.02
CA THR A 298 14.61 -13.54 -11.70
C THR A 298 14.80 -14.51 -12.86
N GLN A 299 14.17 -14.28 -14.00
CA GLN A 299 14.34 -15.07 -15.21
C GLN A 299 14.40 -14.21 -16.48
N SER A 300 14.79 -12.93 -16.36
CA SER A 300 14.87 -12.08 -17.56
C SER A 300 15.97 -12.59 -18.50
N ILE A 301 15.59 -12.88 -19.71
CA ILE A 301 16.52 -13.11 -20.82
C ILE A 301 17.38 -11.84 -20.96
N LYS A 302 18.70 -11.97 -20.96
CA LYS A 302 19.64 -10.86 -21.23
C LYS A 302 19.18 -10.07 -22.45
N GLY A 303 18.82 -8.80 -22.26
CA GLY A 303 18.53 -7.86 -23.36
C GLY A 303 17.15 -7.21 -23.39
N LEU A 304 16.17 -7.62 -22.57
CA LEU A 304 14.87 -6.97 -22.50
C LEU A 304 14.86 -5.92 -21.40
N LYS A 305 14.93 -4.64 -21.78
CA LYS A 305 15.17 -3.53 -20.85
C LYS A 305 13.99 -3.18 -19.94
N ASP A 306 12.71 -3.41 -20.33
CA ASP A 306 11.58 -2.81 -19.59
C ASP A 306 10.32 -3.68 -19.42
N ASN A 307 10.25 -4.88 -20.02
CA ASN A 307 9.13 -5.80 -19.83
C ASN A 307 9.65 -7.16 -19.40
N LEU A 308 9.02 -7.74 -18.35
CA LEU A 308 9.24 -9.14 -18.06
C LEU A 308 8.73 -9.98 -19.23
N PRO A 309 9.45 -11.02 -19.62
CA PRO A 309 8.85 -12.05 -20.44
C PRO A 309 7.59 -12.57 -19.75
N PHE A 310 6.52 -12.67 -20.50
CA PHE A 310 5.23 -13.16 -20.00
C PHE A 310 5.37 -14.50 -19.27
N GLU A 311 6.19 -15.40 -19.79
CA GLU A 311 6.44 -16.73 -19.19
C GLU A 311 7.01 -16.66 -17.79
N SER A 312 7.93 -15.72 -17.54
CA SER A 312 8.49 -15.51 -16.20
C SER A 312 7.44 -15.02 -15.21
N TYR A 313 6.57 -14.13 -15.65
CA TYR A 313 5.44 -13.67 -14.87
C TYR A 313 4.46 -14.81 -14.56
N ALA A 314 4.06 -15.56 -15.59
CA ALA A 314 3.11 -16.66 -15.44
C ALA A 314 3.66 -17.78 -14.55
N SER A 315 4.96 -18.12 -14.69
CA SER A 315 5.65 -19.07 -13.80
C SER A 315 5.70 -18.60 -12.36
N TYR A 316 5.92 -17.29 -12.14
CA TYR A 316 5.84 -16.71 -10.80
C TYR A 316 4.44 -16.84 -10.21
N MET A 317 3.39 -16.55 -10.98
CA MET A 317 1.99 -16.68 -10.57
C MET A 317 1.62 -18.13 -10.26
N GLN A 318 2.12 -19.10 -11.04
CA GLN A 318 1.95 -20.53 -10.77
C GLN A 318 2.54 -20.92 -9.40
N ASN A 319 3.78 -20.50 -9.12
CA ASN A 319 4.45 -20.76 -7.85
C ASN A 319 3.72 -20.08 -6.67
N LEU A 320 3.23 -18.88 -6.88
CA LEU A 320 2.44 -18.14 -5.90
C LEU A 320 1.14 -18.88 -5.55
N PHE A 321 0.35 -19.28 -6.55
CA PHE A 321 -0.89 -20.03 -6.35
C PHE A 321 -0.63 -21.37 -5.65
N ASN A 322 0.41 -22.09 -6.04
CA ASN A 322 0.84 -23.32 -5.37
C ASN A 322 1.20 -23.08 -3.89
N SER A 323 1.78 -21.92 -3.56
CA SER A 323 2.12 -21.55 -2.18
C SER A 323 0.89 -21.37 -1.29
N TRP A 324 -0.23 -20.95 -1.88
CA TRP A 324 -1.49 -20.71 -1.14
C TRP A 324 -2.25 -22.01 -0.80
N TYR A 325 -2.05 -23.07 -1.57
CA TYR A 325 -2.75 -24.33 -1.39
C TYR A 325 -2.71 -24.85 0.06
N ASN A 326 -1.55 -24.78 0.70
CA ASN A 326 -1.36 -25.29 2.04
C ASN A 326 -1.92 -24.40 3.15
N ILE A 327 -2.21 -23.14 2.87
CA ILE A 327 -2.74 -22.19 3.85
C ILE A 327 -4.25 -21.96 3.71
N LEU A 328 -4.80 -22.13 2.52
CA LEU A 328 -6.23 -21.99 2.26
C LEU A 328 -7.03 -23.14 2.89
N LYS A 329 -8.15 -22.82 3.53
CA LYS A 329 -9.11 -23.81 4.01
C LYS A 329 -9.74 -24.57 2.84
N PRO A 330 -10.17 -25.82 3.03
CA PRO A 330 -11.05 -26.49 2.06
C PRO A 330 -12.28 -25.62 1.76
N LYS A 331 -12.68 -25.53 0.49
CA LYS A 331 -13.81 -24.72 0.01
C LYS A 331 -13.66 -23.20 0.28
N SER A 332 -12.44 -22.70 0.38
CA SER A 332 -12.14 -21.27 0.46
C SER A 332 -11.80 -20.70 -0.92
N TYR A 333 -11.67 -19.39 -1.01
CA TYR A 333 -11.51 -18.69 -2.29
C TYR A 333 -10.29 -17.76 -2.27
N ALA A 334 -9.71 -17.58 -3.47
CA ALA A 334 -8.75 -16.54 -3.77
C ALA A 334 -9.27 -15.68 -4.92
N PHE A 335 -9.47 -14.38 -4.68
CA PHE A 335 -9.82 -13.38 -5.68
C PHE A 335 -8.58 -12.58 -6.06
N VAL A 336 -8.17 -12.70 -7.30
CA VAL A 336 -6.96 -12.08 -7.83
C VAL A 336 -7.35 -11.05 -8.89
N VAL A 337 -7.05 -9.79 -8.62
CA VAL A 337 -7.35 -8.68 -9.53
C VAL A 337 -6.12 -8.43 -10.39
N ILE A 338 -6.24 -8.65 -11.69
CA ILE A 338 -5.16 -8.47 -12.66
C ILE A 338 -5.65 -7.48 -13.72
N GLY A 339 -4.90 -6.41 -13.93
CA GLY A 339 -5.17 -5.44 -14.98
C GLY A 339 -4.58 -5.89 -16.31
N ASP A 340 -5.31 -5.68 -17.39
CA ASP A 340 -4.86 -5.96 -18.76
C ASP A 340 -3.76 -5.01 -19.21
N ILE A 341 -2.96 -5.43 -20.17
CA ILE A 341 -1.89 -4.65 -20.77
C ILE A 341 -2.11 -4.52 -22.27
N GLY A 342 -2.50 -3.33 -22.71
CA GLY A 342 -2.87 -3.10 -24.09
C GLY A 342 -4.06 -3.98 -24.49
N THR A 343 -3.89 -4.83 -25.48
CA THR A 343 -4.91 -5.77 -25.96
C THR A 343 -4.81 -7.16 -25.32
N GLN A 344 -3.83 -7.39 -24.45
CA GLN A 344 -3.57 -8.68 -23.82
C GLN A 344 -4.48 -8.88 -22.61
N ASN A 345 -5.29 -9.95 -22.60
CA ASN A 345 -6.03 -10.41 -21.42
C ASN A 345 -5.09 -11.20 -20.50
N LEU A 346 -4.38 -10.45 -19.64
CA LEU A 346 -3.30 -11.01 -18.84
C LEU A 346 -3.78 -12.11 -17.87
N ALA A 347 -5.00 -12.02 -17.39
CA ALA A 347 -5.56 -13.04 -16.47
C ALA A 347 -5.78 -14.37 -17.20
N LYS A 348 -6.41 -14.33 -18.37
CA LYS A 348 -6.70 -15.51 -19.20
C LYS A 348 -5.41 -16.17 -19.69
N ASP A 349 -4.50 -15.37 -20.26
CA ASP A 349 -3.25 -15.88 -20.82
C ASP A 349 -2.37 -16.49 -19.71
N THR A 350 -2.31 -15.87 -18.53
CA THR A 350 -1.58 -16.42 -17.38
C THR A 350 -2.15 -17.77 -16.95
N TRP A 351 -3.48 -17.89 -16.88
CA TRP A 351 -4.09 -19.16 -16.49
C TRP A 351 -3.87 -20.24 -17.54
N GLN A 352 -3.99 -19.91 -18.83
CA GLN A 352 -3.72 -20.84 -19.92
C GLN A 352 -2.27 -21.35 -19.86
N PHE A 353 -1.30 -20.46 -19.72
CA PHE A 353 0.11 -20.84 -19.55
C PHE A 353 0.31 -21.79 -18.37
N ILE A 354 -0.32 -21.52 -17.21
CA ILE A 354 -0.23 -22.39 -16.04
C ILE A 354 -0.75 -23.78 -16.35
N GLN A 355 -1.87 -23.90 -17.06
CA GLN A 355 -2.44 -25.22 -17.42
C GLN A 355 -1.51 -25.99 -18.38
N GLU A 356 -0.93 -25.32 -19.36
CA GLU A 356 -0.02 -25.92 -20.35
C GLU A 356 1.32 -26.34 -19.73
N ASN A 357 1.72 -25.72 -18.61
CA ASN A 357 3.00 -25.96 -17.93
C ASN A 357 2.84 -26.69 -16.58
N GLY A 358 2.02 -27.72 -16.54
CA GLY A 358 1.87 -28.62 -15.39
C GLY A 358 0.77 -28.23 -14.39
N GLY A 359 0.01 -27.18 -14.66
CA GLY A 359 -1.12 -26.75 -13.83
C GLY A 359 -0.69 -26.16 -12.48
N CYS A 360 -1.67 -25.95 -11.61
CA CYS A 360 -1.45 -25.64 -10.20
C CYS A 360 -2.43 -26.40 -9.30
N LYS A 361 -2.16 -26.37 -8.00
CA LYS A 361 -3.00 -27.08 -6.99
C LYS A 361 -4.35 -26.44 -6.72
N LEU A 362 -4.56 -25.21 -7.21
CA LEU A 362 -5.84 -24.50 -7.12
C LEU A 362 -6.64 -24.66 -8.40
N ASN A 363 -7.96 -24.71 -8.29
CA ASN A 363 -8.86 -24.76 -9.43
C ASN A 363 -9.35 -23.37 -9.78
N LEU A 364 -9.29 -23.01 -11.06
CA LEU A 364 -9.97 -21.82 -11.53
C LEU A 364 -11.48 -22.06 -11.53
N ILE A 365 -12.22 -21.15 -10.92
CA ILE A 365 -13.68 -21.19 -10.93
C ILE A 365 -14.23 -20.32 -12.03
N ASN A 366 -13.74 -19.10 -12.16
CA ASN A 366 -14.19 -18.15 -13.17
C ASN A 366 -13.16 -17.04 -13.41
N ILE A 367 -13.19 -16.45 -14.60
CA ILE A 367 -12.55 -15.18 -14.94
C ILE A 367 -13.67 -14.17 -15.21
N LEU A 368 -13.67 -13.09 -14.44
CA LEU A 368 -14.65 -12.01 -14.55
C LEU A 368 -13.93 -10.77 -15.11
N GLU A 369 -14.50 -10.18 -16.14
CA GLU A 369 -14.01 -8.93 -16.70
C GLU A 369 -14.78 -7.76 -16.07
N ASP A 370 -14.05 -6.75 -15.60
CA ASP A 370 -14.62 -5.51 -15.08
C ASP A 370 -14.10 -4.33 -15.89
N LEU A 371 -14.98 -3.68 -16.60
CA LEU A 371 -14.67 -2.43 -17.30
C LEU A 371 -14.67 -1.31 -16.26
N ILE A 372 -13.47 -0.86 -15.89
CA ILE A 372 -13.24 0.24 -14.95
C ILE A 372 -13.26 1.58 -15.69
#